data_cb86518aaed100f5bb580eacdc0c2267
#
_entry.id   cb86518aaed100f5bb580eacdc0c2267
#
_cell.length_a   1.000
_cell.length_b   1.000
_cell.length_c   1.000
_cell.angle_alpha   90.00
_cell.angle_beta   90.00
_cell.angle_gamma   90.00
#
_symmetry.space_group_name_H-M   'P 1'
#
loop_
_entity.id
_entity.type
_entity.pdbx_description
1 polymer ?
#
loop_
_entity_poly.entity_id
_entity_poly.type
_entity_poly.pdbx_seq_one_letter_code
_entity_poly.pdbx_strand_id
1 'polypeptide(L)'
;MSITNPVFSSRLKTLATLGAALFVSAGVAAQTVVDQTAAAQTAEAQAWRTQLTPYVWMTGLQGHIQPVSGAPTVQVDKSFSEVLENLDAAFFVSGTARKDRWVLHGDFSHASTSSAEPLPMGLSARAKVRQSSLTLTGGRNWQLTPQSSVDLLGGVRVWDIHAQVQVPGVASAQSNTSFVDPVVAVRWRYDFDKQWSSLLYADAGGFGVGSDVTWQALASINYQWRENIYLSLGYRHLSVDYRSGGKRLDFSQTGPLLGVTFKY
;
A
#
# COMPACT_ATOMS: atom_id res chain seq x y z
N MET A 1 33.00 -10.77 93.39
CA MET A 1 33.03 -9.35 92.99
C MET A 1 33.02 -9.31 91.43
N SER A 2 31.88 -8.99 90.90
CA SER A 2 31.54 -9.17 89.52
C SER A 2 31.61 -7.82 88.84
N ILE A 3 32.26 -7.71 87.65
CA ILE A 3 32.16 -6.53 86.77
C ILE A 3 32.00 -7.06 85.35
N THR A 4 30.77 -7.06 84.92
CA THR A 4 30.42 -7.29 83.52
C THR A 4 30.41 -5.97 82.69
N ASN A 5 31.14 -5.89 81.63
CA ASN A 5 31.25 -4.73 80.75
C ASN A 5 30.19 -4.88 79.62
N PRO A 6 29.28 -3.91 79.37
CA PRO A 6 28.27 -4.02 78.39
C PRO A 6 28.60 -3.22 77.08
N VAL A 7 29.75 -3.45 76.45
CA VAL A 7 30.13 -2.66 75.27
C VAL A 7 30.07 -3.44 73.91
N PHE A 8 29.81 -4.73 73.94
CA PHE A 8 29.87 -5.58 72.76
C PHE A 8 28.53 -5.85 72.04
N SER A 9 27.40 -5.41 72.60
CA SER A 9 26.06 -5.73 72.00
C SER A 9 25.48 -4.64 71.08
N SER A 10 26.07 -3.39 71.03
CA SER A 10 25.52 -2.30 70.24
C SER A 10 26.08 -2.18 68.79
N ARG A 11 27.24 -2.79 68.50
CA ARG A 11 27.86 -2.70 67.17
C ARG A 11 27.37 -3.75 66.17
N LEU A 12 26.76 -4.85 66.59
CA LEU A 12 26.19 -5.86 65.73
C LEU A 12 24.81 -5.48 65.17
N LYS A 13 24.06 -4.66 65.90
CA LYS A 13 22.73 -4.22 65.44
C LYS A 13 22.77 -3.16 64.37
N THR A 14 23.84 -2.35 64.33
CA THR A 14 24.00 -1.28 63.33
C THR A 14 24.48 -1.80 61.97
N LEU A 15 25.21 -2.89 61.91
CA LEU A 15 25.64 -3.51 60.65
C LEU A 15 24.55 -4.30 59.96
N ALA A 16 23.61 -4.88 60.70
CA ALA A 16 22.48 -5.61 60.14
C ALA A 16 21.42 -4.68 59.50
N THR A 17 21.25 -3.46 60.02
CA THR A 17 20.31 -2.47 59.49
C THR A 17 20.83 -1.78 58.21
N LEU A 18 22.16 -1.57 58.06
CA LEU A 18 22.71 -1.02 56.81
C LEU A 18 22.68 -2.02 55.64
N GLY A 19 22.84 -3.32 55.92
CA GLY A 19 22.76 -4.35 54.87
C GLY A 19 21.36 -4.54 54.30
N ALA A 20 20.32 -4.40 55.13
CA ALA A 20 18.92 -4.54 54.71
C ALA A 20 18.44 -3.33 53.86
N ALA A 21 18.94 -2.10 54.17
CA ALA A 21 18.57 -0.91 53.39
C ALA A 21 19.17 -0.89 51.97
N LEU A 22 20.37 -1.44 51.80
CA LEU A 22 21.00 -1.55 50.48
C LEU A 22 20.37 -2.62 49.59
N PHE A 23 19.87 -3.71 50.15
CA PHE A 23 19.16 -4.74 49.38
C PHE A 23 17.75 -4.28 48.95
N VAL A 24 17.04 -3.52 49.78
CA VAL A 24 15.71 -2.99 49.42
C VAL A 24 15.80 -1.93 48.35
N SER A 25 16.81 -1.06 48.33
CA SER A 25 16.98 -0.05 47.28
C SER A 25 17.38 -0.65 45.95
N ALA A 26 18.18 -1.72 45.90
CA ALA A 26 18.52 -2.43 44.67
C ALA A 26 17.33 -3.19 44.09
N GLY A 27 16.47 -3.77 44.93
CA GLY A 27 15.26 -4.47 44.51
C GLY A 27 14.21 -3.52 43.92
N VAL A 28 14.01 -2.35 44.51
CA VAL A 28 13.07 -1.35 43.98
C VAL A 28 13.56 -0.75 42.64
N ALA A 29 14.85 -0.45 42.52
CA ALA A 29 15.43 0.04 41.29
C ALA A 29 15.35 -1.01 40.16
N ALA A 30 15.57 -2.28 40.45
CA ALA A 30 15.45 -3.36 39.45
C ALA A 30 13.99 -3.57 39.01
N GLN A 31 13.03 -3.52 39.94
CA GLN A 31 11.60 -3.61 39.60
C GLN A 31 11.11 -2.45 38.78
N THR A 32 11.51 -1.21 39.08
CA THR A 32 11.10 -0.05 38.29
C THR A 32 11.68 -0.07 36.86
N VAL A 33 12.90 -0.57 36.67
CA VAL A 33 13.51 -0.72 35.34
C VAL A 33 12.79 -1.82 34.54
N VAL A 34 12.47 -2.96 35.16
CA VAL A 34 11.72 -4.04 34.51
C VAL A 34 10.31 -3.59 34.13
N ASP A 35 9.62 -2.87 35.01
CA ASP A 35 8.28 -2.35 34.74
C ASP A 35 8.29 -1.29 33.63
N GLN A 36 9.28 -0.42 33.59
CA GLN A 36 9.46 0.57 32.53
C GLN A 36 9.78 -0.10 31.18
N THR A 37 10.61 -1.13 31.17
CA THR A 37 10.95 -1.89 29.97
C THR A 37 9.74 -2.66 29.45
N ALA A 38 8.98 -3.29 30.33
CA ALA A 38 7.75 -3.99 29.98
C ALA A 38 6.66 -3.03 29.46
N ALA A 39 6.51 -1.86 30.10
CA ALA A 39 5.59 -0.83 29.64
C ALA A 39 5.99 -0.26 28.28
N ALA A 40 7.27 -0.01 28.04
CA ALA A 40 7.78 0.44 26.76
C ALA A 40 7.56 -0.61 25.65
N GLN A 41 7.86 -1.87 25.91
CA GLN A 41 7.61 -2.98 24.97
C GLN A 41 6.11 -3.15 24.68
N THR A 42 5.25 -2.96 25.65
CA THR A 42 3.80 -3.01 25.47
C THR A 42 3.29 -1.82 24.66
N ALA A 43 3.85 -0.63 24.87
CA ALA A 43 3.52 0.56 24.11
C ALA A 43 3.97 0.46 22.64
N GLU A 44 5.16 -0.09 22.39
CA GLU A 44 5.64 -0.36 21.03
C GLU A 44 4.80 -1.43 20.32
N ALA A 45 4.36 -2.46 21.03
CA ALA A 45 3.47 -3.48 20.47
C ALA A 45 2.09 -2.91 20.12
N GLN A 46 1.62 -1.86 20.80
CA GLN A 46 0.34 -1.18 20.56
C GLN A 46 0.44 0.00 19.58
N ALA A 47 1.64 0.38 19.13
CA ALA A 47 1.80 1.46 18.16
C ALA A 47 1.39 1.03 16.73
N TRP A 48 0.91 1.99 15.94
CA TRP A 48 0.73 1.78 14.51
C TRP A 48 2.08 1.64 13.83
N ARG A 49 2.28 0.55 13.13
CA ARG A 49 3.41 0.35 12.22
C ARG A 49 2.96 0.71 10.82
N THR A 50 3.63 1.68 10.23
CA THR A 50 3.28 2.19 8.90
C THR A 50 4.37 1.88 7.89
N GLN A 51 3.96 1.76 6.65
CA GLN A 51 4.86 1.65 5.50
C GLN A 51 4.31 2.45 4.33
N LEU A 52 5.21 3.06 3.59
CA LEU A 52 4.92 3.79 2.36
C LEU A 52 5.81 3.26 1.25
N THR A 53 5.21 3.00 0.09
CA THR A 53 5.90 2.42 -1.07
C THR A 53 5.60 3.26 -2.32
N PRO A 54 6.40 4.28 -2.64
CA PRO A 54 6.43 4.80 -4.00
C PRO A 54 6.93 3.72 -4.96
N TYR A 55 6.32 3.65 -6.14
CA TYR A 55 6.69 2.66 -7.13
C TYR A 55 6.51 3.18 -8.57
N VAL A 56 7.16 2.53 -9.51
CA VAL A 56 6.95 2.70 -10.95
C VAL A 56 6.27 1.45 -11.49
N TRP A 57 5.22 1.63 -12.25
CA TRP A 57 4.52 0.54 -12.93
C TRP A 57 4.65 0.71 -14.44
N MET A 58 5.42 -0.18 -15.05
CA MET A 58 5.73 -0.19 -16.49
C MET A 58 4.64 -0.97 -17.23
N THR A 59 3.50 -0.34 -17.44
CA THR A 59 2.30 -0.99 -17.96
C THR A 59 2.02 -0.63 -19.41
N GLY A 60 1.59 -1.62 -20.20
CA GLY A 60 0.83 -1.41 -21.43
C GLY A 60 -0.66 -1.17 -21.13
N LEU A 61 -1.43 -0.87 -22.16
CA LEU A 61 -2.88 -0.65 -22.11
C LEU A 61 -3.55 -1.40 -23.25
N GLN A 62 -4.48 -2.29 -22.92
CA GLN A 62 -5.24 -3.05 -23.91
C GLN A 62 -6.73 -2.97 -23.59
N GLY A 63 -7.59 -2.93 -24.64
CA GLY A 63 -9.02 -2.97 -24.42
C GLY A 63 -9.87 -2.30 -25.49
N HIS A 64 -11.13 -2.07 -25.15
CA HIS A 64 -12.15 -1.46 -26.00
C HIS A 64 -12.76 -0.28 -25.27
N ILE A 65 -12.65 0.90 -25.84
CA ILE A 65 -13.07 2.14 -25.20
C ILE A 65 -14.08 2.87 -26.09
N GLN A 66 -15.23 3.19 -25.51
CA GLN A 66 -16.24 4.08 -26.05
C GLN A 66 -16.46 5.22 -25.05
N PRO A 67 -15.64 6.29 -25.10
CA PRO A 67 -15.64 7.33 -24.07
C PRO A 67 -16.86 8.25 -24.11
N VAL A 68 -17.56 8.29 -25.24
CA VAL A 68 -18.74 9.15 -25.46
C VAL A 68 -19.88 8.29 -25.99
N SER A 69 -21.10 8.53 -25.48
CA SER A 69 -22.30 7.85 -25.93
C SER A 69 -22.53 8.07 -27.45
N GLY A 70 -22.81 6.99 -28.18
CA GLY A 70 -23.02 7.02 -29.63
C GLY A 70 -21.75 7.10 -30.48
N ALA A 71 -20.57 7.26 -29.88
CA ALA A 71 -19.31 7.16 -30.63
C ALA A 71 -18.98 5.69 -30.97
N PRO A 72 -18.20 5.43 -32.02
CA PRO A 72 -17.72 4.07 -32.29
C PRO A 72 -16.80 3.60 -31.15
N THR A 73 -16.82 2.30 -30.89
CA THR A 73 -15.86 1.66 -29.98
C THR A 73 -14.49 1.64 -30.64
N VAL A 74 -13.48 2.10 -29.90
CA VAL A 74 -12.07 2.12 -30.35
C VAL A 74 -11.34 1.00 -29.63
N GLN A 75 -10.67 0.14 -30.38
CA GLN A 75 -9.72 -0.82 -29.81
C GLN A 75 -8.42 -0.11 -29.51
N VAL A 76 -7.93 -0.29 -28.29
CA VAL A 76 -6.64 0.22 -27.83
C VAL A 76 -5.75 -0.98 -27.53
N ASP A 77 -4.56 -0.96 -28.13
CA ASP A 77 -3.50 -1.94 -27.85
C ASP A 77 -2.18 -1.18 -27.87
N LYS A 78 -1.69 -0.81 -26.70
CA LYS A 78 -0.48 -0.04 -26.51
C LYS A 78 0.49 -0.79 -25.63
N SER A 79 1.68 -1.05 -26.16
CA SER A 79 2.80 -1.58 -25.39
C SER A 79 3.29 -0.58 -24.33
N PHE A 80 4.08 -1.02 -23.38
CA PHE A 80 4.69 -0.12 -22.40
C PHE A 80 5.54 0.99 -23.06
N SER A 81 6.32 0.67 -24.10
CA SER A 81 7.12 1.67 -24.81
C SER A 81 6.26 2.76 -25.47
N GLU A 82 5.15 2.39 -26.10
CA GLU A 82 4.21 3.35 -26.70
C GLU A 82 3.49 4.20 -25.64
N VAL A 83 3.18 3.60 -24.47
CA VAL A 83 2.63 4.35 -23.33
C VAL A 83 3.67 5.33 -22.80
N LEU A 84 4.93 4.92 -22.68
CA LEU A 84 6.02 5.75 -22.18
C LEU A 84 6.35 6.92 -23.11
N GLU A 85 6.34 6.70 -24.43
CA GLU A 85 6.55 7.76 -25.45
C GLU A 85 5.49 8.86 -25.36
N ASN A 86 4.28 8.51 -24.98
CA ASN A 86 3.14 9.42 -24.85
C ASN A 86 2.88 9.89 -23.42
N LEU A 87 3.74 9.51 -22.44
CA LEU A 87 3.54 9.78 -21.04
C LEU A 87 3.91 11.23 -20.68
N ASP A 88 2.92 12.01 -20.25
CA ASP A 88 3.15 13.35 -19.71
C ASP A 88 3.62 13.28 -18.25
N ALA A 89 2.94 12.45 -17.45
CA ALA A 89 3.23 12.28 -16.03
C ALA A 89 2.65 10.95 -15.50
N ALA A 90 3.34 10.34 -14.54
CA ALA A 90 2.81 9.24 -13.75
C ALA A 90 3.28 9.32 -12.30
N PHE A 91 2.40 8.92 -11.38
CA PHE A 91 2.70 8.83 -9.96
C PHE A 91 1.96 7.66 -9.34
N PHE A 92 2.70 6.80 -8.64
CA PHE A 92 2.16 5.62 -7.98
C PHE A 92 2.71 5.51 -6.56
N VAL A 93 1.81 5.31 -5.62
CA VAL A 93 2.19 5.13 -4.21
C VAL A 93 1.21 4.20 -3.52
N SER A 94 1.72 3.26 -2.74
CA SER A 94 0.89 2.48 -1.82
C SER A 94 1.34 2.67 -0.38
N GLY A 95 0.40 2.51 0.54
CA GLY A 95 0.64 2.62 1.97
C GLY A 95 -0.07 1.50 2.73
N THR A 96 0.51 1.09 3.84
CA THR A 96 -0.14 0.16 4.76
C THR A 96 0.12 0.59 6.19
N ALA A 97 -0.91 0.58 7.03
CA ALA A 97 -0.81 0.77 8.46
C ALA A 97 -1.34 -0.48 9.18
N ARG A 98 -0.62 -0.91 10.22
CA ARG A 98 -0.96 -2.12 11.01
C ARG A 98 -0.92 -1.81 12.49
N LYS A 99 -1.95 -2.25 13.20
CA LYS A 99 -1.99 -2.26 14.65
C LYS A 99 -2.69 -3.53 15.12
N ASP A 100 -2.01 -4.34 15.90
CA ASP A 100 -2.48 -5.68 16.30
C ASP A 100 -2.85 -6.52 15.07
N ARG A 101 -4.13 -6.88 14.94
CA ARG A 101 -4.68 -7.58 13.79
C ARG A 101 -5.31 -6.65 12.75
N TRP A 102 -5.43 -5.36 13.04
CA TRP A 102 -6.01 -4.41 12.10
C TRP A 102 -5.01 -4.01 11.03
N VAL A 103 -5.51 -3.93 9.82
CA VAL A 103 -4.75 -3.53 8.64
C VAL A 103 -5.56 -2.49 7.88
N LEU A 104 -4.94 -1.37 7.58
CA LEU A 104 -5.41 -0.38 6.62
C LEU A 104 -4.45 -0.38 5.45
N HIS A 105 -4.99 -0.36 4.24
CA HIS A 105 -4.19 -0.32 3.02
C HIS A 105 -4.77 0.69 2.04
N GLY A 106 -3.90 1.50 1.44
CA GLY A 106 -4.20 2.46 0.41
C GLY A 106 -3.27 2.28 -0.80
N ASP A 107 -3.81 2.45 -2.00
CA ASP A 107 -3.04 2.48 -3.25
C ASP A 107 -3.58 3.62 -4.12
N PHE A 108 -2.72 4.54 -4.48
CA PHE A 108 -3.02 5.65 -5.38
C PHE A 108 -2.22 5.51 -6.65
N SER A 109 -2.89 5.64 -7.79
CA SER A 109 -2.28 5.70 -9.11
C SER A 109 -2.79 6.89 -9.90
N HIS A 110 -1.89 7.57 -10.59
CA HIS A 110 -2.19 8.64 -11.53
C HIS A 110 -1.32 8.49 -12.76
N ALA A 111 -1.93 8.62 -13.95
CA ALA A 111 -1.20 8.68 -15.22
C ALA A 111 -1.88 9.68 -16.15
N SER A 112 -1.09 10.45 -16.88
CA SER A 112 -1.53 11.36 -17.95
C SER A 112 -0.72 11.06 -19.20
N THR A 113 -1.42 10.84 -20.32
CA THR A 113 -0.82 10.56 -21.63
C THR A 113 -1.39 11.52 -22.67
N SER A 114 -0.55 11.94 -23.61
CA SER A 114 -0.93 12.75 -24.76
C SER A 114 -0.38 12.13 -26.03
N SER A 115 -1.21 11.96 -27.05
CA SER A 115 -0.80 11.49 -28.37
C SER A 115 -1.30 12.40 -29.47
N ALA A 116 -0.59 12.43 -30.60
CA ALA A 116 -0.98 13.14 -31.80
C ALA A 116 -0.85 12.21 -33.01
N GLU A 117 -1.96 12.00 -33.70
CA GLU A 117 -2.00 11.16 -34.90
C GLU A 117 -2.25 12.01 -36.14
N PRO A 118 -1.45 11.87 -37.20
CA PRO A 118 -1.69 12.55 -38.44
C PRO A 118 -2.97 12.03 -39.11
N LEU A 119 -3.80 12.95 -39.59
CA LEU A 119 -4.99 12.67 -40.38
C LEU A 119 -4.78 13.07 -41.86
N PRO A 120 -5.62 12.56 -42.77
CA PRO A 120 -5.62 13.04 -44.16
C PRO A 120 -5.80 14.55 -44.25
N MET A 121 -5.35 15.15 -45.35
CA MET A 121 -5.42 16.58 -45.66
C MET A 121 -4.59 17.50 -44.75
N GLY A 122 -3.53 16.96 -44.09
CA GLY A 122 -2.62 17.73 -43.25
C GLY A 122 -3.19 18.09 -41.89
N LEU A 123 -4.31 17.49 -41.49
CA LEU A 123 -4.88 17.62 -40.15
C LEU A 123 -4.14 16.73 -39.13
N SER A 124 -4.33 16.98 -37.85
CA SER A 124 -3.86 16.11 -36.77
C SER A 124 -4.94 15.94 -35.67
N ALA A 125 -5.17 14.71 -35.25
CA ALA A 125 -5.96 14.45 -34.05
C ALA A 125 -5.04 14.44 -32.84
N ARG A 126 -5.42 15.16 -31.77
CA ARG A 126 -4.74 15.12 -30.48
C ARG A 126 -5.65 14.44 -29.46
N ALA A 127 -5.11 13.44 -28.78
CA ALA A 127 -5.82 12.77 -27.70
C ALA A 127 -5.04 12.97 -26.41
N LYS A 128 -5.77 13.29 -25.34
CA LYS A 128 -5.22 13.38 -23.98
C LYS A 128 -6.08 12.55 -23.05
N VAL A 129 -5.44 11.66 -22.29
CA VAL A 129 -6.12 10.83 -21.29
C VAL A 129 -5.44 11.02 -19.95
N ARG A 130 -6.22 11.33 -18.92
CA ARG A 130 -5.80 11.35 -17.53
C ARG A 130 -6.62 10.33 -16.78
N GLN A 131 -5.95 9.45 -16.07
CA GLN A 131 -6.57 8.42 -15.25
C GLN A 131 -6.01 8.50 -13.83
N SER A 132 -6.91 8.53 -12.86
CA SER A 132 -6.56 8.42 -11.44
C SER A 132 -7.38 7.31 -10.80
N SER A 133 -6.78 6.56 -9.90
CA SER A 133 -7.52 5.66 -9.02
C SER A 133 -6.97 5.72 -7.60
N LEU A 134 -7.88 5.64 -6.63
CA LEU A 134 -7.57 5.54 -5.21
C LEU A 134 -8.32 4.36 -4.62
N THR A 135 -7.58 3.34 -4.19
CA THR A 135 -8.12 2.20 -3.44
C THR A 135 -7.85 2.39 -1.96
N LEU A 136 -8.89 2.31 -1.12
CA LEU A 136 -8.78 2.35 0.33
C LEU A 136 -9.49 1.13 0.90
N THR A 137 -8.76 0.30 1.62
CA THR A 137 -9.27 -0.94 2.22
C THR A 137 -8.83 -1.07 3.67
N GLY A 138 -9.67 -1.71 4.46
CA GLY A 138 -9.39 -2.04 5.85
C GLY A 138 -9.82 -3.48 6.15
N GLY A 139 -9.18 -4.10 7.13
CA GLY A 139 -9.51 -5.46 7.48
C GLY A 139 -8.63 -6.03 8.57
N ARG A 140 -8.44 -7.35 8.53
CA ARG A 140 -7.71 -8.07 9.56
C ARG A 140 -6.61 -8.96 8.98
N ASN A 141 -5.58 -9.14 9.79
CA ASN A 141 -4.46 -10.05 9.54
C ASN A 141 -4.63 -11.34 10.32
N TRP A 142 -4.27 -12.44 9.69
CA TRP A 142 -4.13 -13.77 10.28
C TRP A 142 -2.71 -14.28 10.04
N GLN A 143 -2.01 -14.56 11.12
CA GLN A 143 -0.73 -15.25 11.06
C GLN A 143 -1.00 -16.75 10.87
N LEU A 144 -0.56 -17.32 9.76
CA LEU A 144 -0.74 -18.73 9.43
C LEU A 144 0.42 -19.58 9.97
N THR A 145 1.65 -19.09 9.79
CA THR A 145 2.88 -19.66 10.33
C THR A 145 3.80 -18.52 10.76
N PRO A 146 4.92 -18.78 11.46
CA PRO A 146 5.89 -17.72 11.77
C PRO A 146 6.35 -16.93 10.53
N GLN A 147 6.37 -17.55 9.35
CA GLN A 147 6.81 -16.93 8.09
C GLN A 147 5.67 -16.46 7.19
N SER A 148 4.41 -16.84 7.46
CA SER A 148 3.30 -16.62 6.54
C SER A 148 2.12 -15.93 7.20
N SER A 149 1.61 -14.88 6.57
CA SER A 149 0.42 -14.17 7.03
C SER A 149 -0.51 -13.79 5.88
N VAL A 150 -1.80 -13.71 6.18
CA VAL A 150 -2.86 -13.31 5.25
C VAL A 150 -3.65 -12.15 5.82
N ASP A 151 -3.90 -11.13 4.98
CA ASP A 151 -4.84 -10.06 5.25
C ASP A 151 -6.10 -10.29 4.42
N LEU A 152 -7.28 -10.20 5.04
CA LEU A 152 -8.55 -10.08 4.34
C LEU A 152 -9.06 -8.66 4.51
N LEU A 153 -9.33 -7.99 3.40
CA LEU A 153 -9.61 -6.58 3.36
C LEU A 153 -10.91 -6.31 2.59
N GLY A 154 -11.60 -5.25 2.98
CA GLY A 154 -12.74 -4.72 2.26
C GLY A 154 -12.70 -3.20 2.25
N GLY A 155 -13.25 -2.59 1.22
CA GLY A 155 -13.24 -1.14 1.09
C GLY A 155 -13.77 -0.64 -0.23
N VAL A 156 -13.16 0.42 -0.75
CA VAL A 156 -13.62 1.10 -1.97
C VAL A 156 -12.46 1.45 -2.88
N ARG A 157 -12.74 1.52 -4.18
CA ARG A 157 -11.86 2.08 -5.21
C ARG A 157 -12.59 3.21 -5.93
N VAL A 158 -12.01 4.39 -5.88
CA VAL A 158 -12.51 5.58 -6.58
C VAL A 158 -11.74 5.73 -7.88
N TRP A 159 -12.46 5.94 -8.97
CA TRP A 159 -11.92 6.18 -10.31
C TRP A 159 -12.25 7.58 -10.78
N ASP A 160 -11.32 8.20 -11.48
CA ASP A 160 -11.50 9.47 -12.18
C ASP A 160 -10.73 9.43 -13.50
N ILE A 161 -11.47 9.42 -14.62
CA ILE A 161 -10.94 9.27 -15.97
C ILE A 161 -11.43 10.42 -16.83
N HIS A 162 -10.48 11.20 -17.34
CA HIS A 162 -10.73 12.31 -18.26
C HIS A 162 -10.11 11.98 -19.60
N ALA A 163 -10.93 11.96 -20.64
CA ALA A 163 -10.49 11.78 -22.01
C ALA A 163 -10.88 12.99 -22.84
N GLN A 164 -9.94 13.52 -23.62
CA GLN A 164 -10.15 14.62 -24.54
C GLN A 164 -9.56 14.26 -25.90
N VAL A 165 -10.34 14.48 -26.96
CA VAL A 165 -9.90 14.35 -28.34
C VAL A 165 -10.18 15.68 -29.05
N GLN A 166 -9.20 16.19 -29.77
CA GLN A 166 -9.29 17.46 -30.48
C GLN A 166 -8.70 17.33 -31.88
N VAL A 167 -9.45 17.75 -32.89
CA VAL A 167 -8.99 18.01 -34.24
C VAL A 167 -9.05 19.53 -34.44
N PRO A 168 -7.92 20.26 -34.43
CA PRO A 168 -7.90 21.72 -34.46
C PRO A 168 -8.65 22.27 -35.69
N GLY A 169 -9.55 23.23 -35.45
CA GLY A 169 -10.36 23.83 -36.47
C GLY A 169 -11.56 23.01 -37.00
N VAL A 170 -11.73 21.77 -36.51
CA VAL A 170 -12.79 20.85 -36.97
C VAL A 170 -13.72 20.43 -35.86
N ALA A 171 -13.19 19.78 -34.79
CA ALA A 171 -14.00 19.23 -33.72
C ALA A 171 -13.21 19.06 -32.43
N SER A 172 -13.92 19.08 -31.31
CA SER A 172 -13.41 18.64 -30.02
C SER A 172 -14.46 17.84 -29.27
N ALA A 173 -14.04 16.79 -28.59
CA ALA A 173 -14.87 15.98 -27.71
C ALA A 173 -14.14 15.74 -26.40
N GLN A 174 -14.85 15.79 -25.28
CA GLN A 174 -14.32 15.46 -23.98
C GLN A 174 -15.29 14.56 -23.20
N SER A 175 -14.74 13.69 -22.40
CA SER A 175 -15.50 12.81 -21.54
C SER A 175 -14.86 12.76 -20.16
N ASN A 176 -15.69 12.96 -19.16
CA ASN A 176 -15.33 12.76 -17.76
C ASN A 176 -16.14 11.58 -17.23
N THR A 177 -15.46 10.64 -16.58
CA THR A 177 -16.09 9.45 -16.01
C THR A 177 -15.50 9.23 -14.64
N SER A 178 -16.35 9.35 -13.62
CA SER A 178 -15.96 9.08 -12.22
C SER A 178 -16.94 8.09 -11.62
N PHE A 179 -16.44 7.09 -10.92
CA PHE A 179 -17.24 6.08 -10.26
C PHE A 179 -16.52 5.48 -9.06
N VAL A 180 -17.27 4.80 -8.21
CA VAL A 180 -16.77 4.17 -6.98
C VAL A 180 -17.18 2.71 -6.97
N ASP A 181 -16.20 1.83 -6.80
CA ASP A 181 -16.37 0.39 -6.71
C ASP A 181 -16.21 -0.08 -5.27
N PRO A 182 -17.14 -0.83 -4.70
CA PRO A 182 -16.83 -1.66 -3.53
C PRO A 182 -15.79 -2.72 -3.92
N VAL A 183 -14.85 -3.00 -3.00
CA VAL A 183 -13.73 -3.90 -3.24
C VAL A 183 -13.56 -4.85 -2.07
N VAL A 184 -13.30 -6.12 -2.38
CA VAL A 184 -12.79 -7.13 -1.45
C VAL A 184 -11.42 -7.59 -1.90
N ALA A 185 -10.49 -7.78 -0.96
CA ALA A 185 -9.11 -8.12 -1.29
C ALA A 185 -8.52 -9.15 -0.33
N VAL A 186 -7.58 -9.91 -0.85
CA VAL A 186 -6.71 -10.80 -0.11
C VAL A 186 -5.25 -10.42 -0.37
N ARG A 187 -4.44 -10.42 0.69
CA ARG A 187 -3.01 -10.17 0.59
C ARG A 187 -2.28 -11.22 1.41
N TRP A 188 -1.47 -12.03 0.75
CA TRP A 188 -0.64 -13.05 1.36
C TRP A 188 0.82 -12.65 1.31
N ARG A 189 1.47 -12.69 2.48
CA ARG A 189 2.90 -12.45 2.63
C ARG A 189 3.58 -13.71 3.11
N TYR A 190 4.76 -13.97 2.54
CA TYR A 190 5.64 -15.04 2.95
C TYR A 190 7.08 -14.53 3.09
N ASP A 191 7.66 -14.70 4.27
CA ASP A 191 9.05 -14.34 4.57
C ASP A 191 9.92 -15.60 4.38
N PHE A 192 10.78 -15.62 3.34
CA PHE A 192 11.69 -16.73 3.02
C PHE A 192 12.80 -16.79 4.07
N ASP A 193 13.37 -15.63 4.40
CA ASP A 193 14.38 -15.43 5.40
C ASP A 193 14.29 -14.01 6.00
N LYS A 194 15.36 -13.54 6.66
CA LYS A 194 15.40 -12.21 7.28
C LYS A 194 15.43 -11.07 6.24
N GLN A 195 15.90 -11.33 5.02
CA GLN A 195 16.09 -10.31 3.99
C GLN A 195 15.08 -10.43 2.85
N TRP A 196 14.60 -11.63 2.53
CA TRP A 196 13.75 -11.87 1.40
C TRP A 196 12.31 -12.22 1.81
N SER A 197 11.37 -11.58 1.16
CA SER A 197 9.95 -11.90 1.33
C SER A 197 9.21 -11.79 0.00
N SER A 198 8.05 -12.43 -0.08
CA SER A 198 7.11 -12.27 -1.20
C SER A 198 5.79 -11.68 -0.72
N LEU A 199 5.10 -11.04 -1.64
CA LEU A 199 3.76 -10.54 -1.47
C LEU A 199 2.91 -10.93 -2.67
N LEU A 200 1.80 -11.61 -2.43
CA LEU A 200 0.73 -11.79 -3.39
C LEU A 200 -0.48 -10.96 -2.94
N TYR A 201 -1.06 -10.23 -3.86
CA TYR A 201 -2.27 -9.45 -3.64
C TYR A 201 -3.25 -9.73 -4.76
N ALA A 202 -4.50 -9.90 -4.43
CA ALA A 202 -5.59 -9.96 -5.39
C ALA A 202 -6.80 -9.24 -4.82
N ASP A 203 -7.54 -8.56 -5.68
CA ASP A 203 -8.83 -7.97 -5.34
C ASP A 203 -9.85 -8.13 -6.46
N ALA A 204 -11.11 -8.04 -6.08
CA ALA A 204 -12.24 -7.94 -6.98
C ALA A 204 -13.22 -6.87 -6.46
N GLY A 205 -13.86 -6.16 -7.38
CA GLY A 205 -14.76 -5.05 -7.06
C GLY A 205 -15.72 -4.73 -8.19
N GLY A 206 -16.42 -3.62 -8.03
CA GLY A 206 -17.46 -3.17 -8.96
C GLY A 206 -18.81 -3.76 -8.60
N PHE A 207 -19.02 -5.04 -8.90
CA PHE A 207 -20.23 -5.80 -8.61
C PHE A 207 -21.52 -5.10 -9.12
N GLY A 208 -21.42 -4.31 -10.20
CA GLY A 208 -22.51 -3.53 -10.76
C GLY A 208 -22.89 -2.26 -9.98
N VAL A 209 -22.10 -1.83 -9.00
CA VAL A 209 -22.33 -0.56 -8.24
C VAL A 209 -21.73 0.63 -8.99
N GLY A 210 -20.44 0.62 -9.26
CA GLY A 210 -19.76 1.60 -10.10
C GLY A 210 -19.44 1.01 -11.46
N SER A 211 -18.46 0.11 -11.52
CA SER A 211 -18.18 -0.72 -12.69
C SER A 211 -18.98 -2.03 -12.65
N ASP A 212 -19.09 -2.71 -13.79
CA ASP A 212 -19.65 -4.08 -13.83
C ASP A 212 -18.72 -5.01 -13.07
N VAL A 213 -17.41 -4.97 -13.39
CA VAL A 213 -16.36 -5.72 -12.71
C VAL A 213 -15.05 -4.94 -12.78
N THR A 214 -14.32 -4.90 -11.66
CA THR A 214 -12.91 -4.54 -11.61
C THR A 214 -12.15 -5.62 -10.85
N TRP A 215 -10.94 -5.95 -11.24
CA TRP A 215 -10.10 -6.85 -10.48
C TRP A 215 -8.64 -6.56 -10.73
N GLN A 216 -7.79 -6.92 -9.79
CA GLN A 216 -6.35 -6.89 -9.99
C GLN A 216 -5.65 -8.03 -9.28
N ALA A 217 -4.48 -8.37 -9.80
CA ALA A 217 -3.54 -9.28 -9.17
C ALA A 217 -2.14 -8.68 -9.21
N LEU A 218 -1.40 -8.84 -8.12
CA LEU A 218 -0.02 -8.39 -8.00
C LEU A 218 0.80 -9.46 -7.28
N ALA A 219 1.99 -9.73 -7.81
CA ALA A 219 3.00 -10.56 -7.15
C ALA A 219 4.30 -9.76 -7.06
N SER A 220 4.98 -9.80 -5.92
CA SER A 220 6.28 -9.16 -5.76
C SER A 220 7.23 -9.97 -4.87
N ILE A 221 8.52 -9.83 -5.16
CA ILE A 221 9.63 -10.22 -4.31
C ILE A 221 10.22 -8.95 -3.71
N ASN A 222 10.49 -8.99 -2.42
CA ASN A 222 10.97 -7.83 -1.67
C ASN A 222 12.28 -8.20 -0.98
N TYR A 223 13.27 -7.33 -1.13
CA TYR A 223 14.58 -7.45 -0.52
C TYR A 223 14.77 -6.36 0.53
N GLN A 224 15.09 -6.73 1.75
CA GLN A 224 15.43 -5.79 2.83
C GLN A 224 16.86 -5.27 2.63
N TRP A 225 16.98 -4.05 2.10
CA TRP A 225 18.26 -3.38 1.90
C TRP A 225 18.81 -2.79 3.20
N ARG A 226 17.94 -2.21 4.05
CA ARG A 226 18.22 -1.69 5.39
C ARG A 226 17.08 -2.08 6.33
N GLU A 227 17.25 -1.83 7.63
CA GLU A 227 16.22 -2.19 8.64
C GLU A 227 14.82 -1.70 8.27
N ASN A 228 14.72 -0.50 7.73
CA ASN A 228 13.45 0.16 7.40
C ASN A 228 13.26 0.43 5.90
N ILE A 229 14.15 -0.07 5.01
CA ILE A 229 14.07 0.15 3.55
C ILE A 229 14.07 -1.17 2.82
N TYR A 230 13.06 -1.38 1.97
CA TYR A 230 12.91 -2.57 1.14
C TYR A 230 12.84 -2.18 -0.33
N LEU A 231 13.49 -2.96 -1.18
CA LEU A 231 13.38 -2.89 -2.64
C LEU A 231 12.42 -3.97 -3.10
N SER A 232 11.53 -3.65 -4.00
CA SER A 232 10.50 -4.56 -4.51
C SER A 232 10.56 -4.64 -6.02
N LEU A 233 10.54 -5.86 -6.53
CA LEU A 233 10.31 -6.17 -7.94
C LEU A 233 9.03 -6.99 -8.02
N GLY A 234 8.11 -6.61 -8.89
CA GLY A 234 6.84 -7.30 -9.01
C GLY A 234 6.24 -7.23 -10.41
N TYR A 235 5.07 -7.82 -10.52
CA TYR A 235 4.24 -7.81 -11.72
C TYR A 235 2.78 -7.59 -11.31
N ARG A 236 2.10 -6.66 -11.97
CA ARG A 236 0.71 -6.29 -11.68
C ARG A 236 -0.12 -6.37 -12.95
N HIS A 237 -1.32 -6.90 -12.78
CA HIS A 237 -2.41 -6.86 -13.74
C HIS A 237 -3.62 -6.19 -13.11
N LEU A 238 -4.25 -5.28 -13.83
CA LEU A 238 -5.49 -4.60 -13.44
C LEU A 238 -6.44 -4.63 -14.63
N SER A 239 -7.70 -4.99 -14.40
CA SER A 239 -8.77 -5.01 -15.41
C SER A 239 -9.99 -4.26 -14.91
N VAL A 240 -10.64 -3.54 -15.80
CA VAL A 240 -11.86 -2.75 -15.55
C VAL A 240 -12.84 -2.97 -16.68
N ASP A 241 -14.07 -3.37 -16.36
CA ASP A 241 -15.24 -3.36 -17.26
C ASP A 241 -16.29 -2.42 -16.66
N TYR A 242 -16.42 -1.26 -17.28
CA TYR A 242 -17.39 -0.22 -16.88
C TYR A 242 -18.34 0.09 -18.03
N ARG A 243 -19.63 0.07 -17.75
CA ARG A 243 -20.69 0.43 -18.69
C ARG A 243 -21.74 1.28 -17.98
N SER A 244 -21.85 2.53 -18.36
CA SER A 244 -22.89 3.41 -17.85
C SER A 244 -23.09 4.62 -18.75
N GLY A 245 -24.32 5.09 -18.87
CA GLY A 245 -24.64 6.30 -19.65
C GLY A 245 -24.27 6.22 -21.12
N GLY A 246 -24.27 5.03 -21.73
CA GLY A 246 -23.85 4.82 -23.13
C GLY A 246 -22.34 4.88 -23.35
N LYS A 247 -21.53 4.92 -22.27
CA LYS A 247 -20.08 4.80 -22.30
C LYS A 247 -19.66 3.37 -21.96
N ARG A 248 -18.57 2.92 -22.57
CA ARG A 248 -17.92 1.64 -22.25
C ARG A 248 -16.43 1.86 -22.07
N LEU A 249 -15.90 1.41 -20.94
CA LEU A 249 -14.47 1.39 -20.64
C LEU A 249 -14.12 -0.06 -20.23
N ASP A 250 -13.68 -0.84 -21.18
CA ASP A 250 -13.27 -2.23 -20.99
C ASP A 250 -11.77 -2.27 -21.33
N PHE A 251 -10.94 -2.24 -20.29
CA PHE A 251 -9.50 -2.16 -20.48
C PHE A 251 -8.73 -2.93 -19.40
N SER A 252 -7.52 -3.32 -19.76
CA SER A 252 -6.55 -3.90 -18.84
C SER A 252 -5.19 -3.21 -18.96
N GLN A 253 -4.51 -3.18 -17.83
CA GLN A 253 -3.15 -2.67 -17.68
C GLN A 253 -2.30 -3.77 -17.05
N THR A 254 -1.18 -4.09 -17.71
CA THR A 254 -0.36 -5.24 -17.30
C THR A 254 1.11 -4.90 -17.46
N GLY A 255 1.92 -5.20 -16.45
CA GLY A 255 3.36 -5.00 -16.57
C GLY A 255 4.14 -5.14 -15.26
N PRO A 256 5.48 -5.10 -15.36
CA PRO A 256 6.35 -5.15 -14.21
C PRO A 256 6.28 -3.84 -13.40
N LEU A 257 6.60 -3.96 -12.11
CA LEU A 257 6.70 -2.83 -11.20
C LEU A 257 7.99 -2.89 -10.38
N LEU A 258 8.51 -1.71 -10.06
CA LEU A 258 9.66 -1.50 -9.18
C LEU A 258 9.25 -0.55 -8.06
N GLY A 259 9.51 -0.90 -6.82
CA GLY A 259 9.13 -0.10 -5.67
C GLY A 259 10.21 -0.01 -4.60
N VAL A 260 10.13 1.07 -3.82
CA VAL A 260 10.93 1.24 -2.61
C VAL A 260 9.99 1.44 -1.44
N THR A 261 10.06 0.56 -0.45
CA THR A 261 9.21 0.63 0.74
C THR A 261 9.99 1.20 1.92
N PHE A 262 9.43 2.20 2.56
CA PHE A 262 9.90 2.77 3.82
C PHE A 262 8.97 2.30 4.94
N LYS A 263 9.54 1.75 6.01
CA LYS A 263 8.82 1.36 7.23
C LYS A 263 9.11 2.34 8.36
N TYR A 264 8.07 2.63 9.14
CA TYR A 264 8.11 3.54 10.30
C TYR A 264 7.52 2.88 11.53
#